data_e64fd9f0dc4377badd16d7c0e6962d61
#
_entry.id   e64fd9f0dc4377badd16d7c0e6962d61
#
_cell.length_a   1.000
_cell.length_b   1.000
_cell.length_c   1.000
_cell.angle_alpha   90.00
_cell.angle_beta   90.00
_cell.angle_gamma   90.00
#
_symmetry.space_group_name_H-M   'P 1'
#
loop_
_entity.id
_entity.type
_entity.pdbx_description
1 polymer ?
#
loop_
_entity_poly.entity_id
_entity_poly.type
_entity_poly.pdbx_seq_one_letter_code
_entity_poly.pdbx_strand_id
1 'polypeptide(L)'
;RDYYASRGLGDVYKRQVLVGAFAGCGAKKDSGDKKETKKIVIGASPSPHADILKVAKKELKKEGYELEIKEYSDYVQPNTALESGDLDANYFQHKPYLDDFNKQKKTHLVSSGTIHYEPFGIFPGKTKTLKALKNGATVAVPNDTTNEARALLLLQDQGLIKLKDGAGLTATKKDIVENKKDLAIKEIEAAQIPRSLKDVDIAVVNGNYALEAGLKVNKDALATEDADSIGAKTYGNVVAVKKGNEKTDATKALIKALKSDTVKKYINDKYDGAVVP
;
A
#
# COMPACT_ATOMS: atom_id res chain seq x y z
N ARG A 1 8.10 -63.69 23.32
CA ARG A 1 7.04 -63.80 24.38
C ARG A 1 6.15 -62.61 24.23
N ASP A 2 5.15 -62.78 23.47
CA ASP A 2 3.78 -63.24 23.68
C ASP A 2 2.87 -62.03 23.98
N TYR A 3 2.03 -61.76 22.96
CA TYR A 3 0.58 -62.02 22.89
C TYR A 3 -0.26 -61.13 23.85
N TYR A 4 -1.20 -60.37 23.43
CA TYR A 4 -2.53 -60.79 22.98
C TYR A 4 -3.30 -59.68 22.23
N ALA A 5 -3.94 -60.09 21.18
CA ALA A 5 -5.01 -59.40 20.48
C ALA A 5 -6.38 -59.71 21.16
N SER A 6 -7.36 -58.87 20.97
CA SER A 6 -8.77 -59.22 20.69
C SER A 6 -9.62 -57.93 20.67
N ARG A 7 -10.32 -57.69 19.57
CA ARG A 7 -11.75 -58.01 19.29
C ARG A 7 -12.68 -57.26 20.23
N GLY A 8 -13.64 -56.50 19.81
CA GLY A 8 -14.41 -56.42 18.60
C GLY A 8 -15.84 -55.95 18.95
N LEU A 9 -16.67 -55.66 17.96
CA LEU A 9 -18.11 -55.51 17.97
C LEU A 9 -18.63 -54.20 18.64
N GLY A 10 -19.25 -53.29 17.97
CA GLY A 10 -20.38 -53.40 17.03
C GLY A 10 -21.67 -53.32 17.81
N ASP A 11 -22.35 -52.15 17.77
CA ASP A 11 -23.80 -52.26 17.72
C ASP A 11 -24.45 -50.97 17.21
N VAL A 12 -25.33 -51.24 16.32
CA VAL A 12 -26.27 -50.43 15.58
C VAL A 12 -27.43 -50.06 16.49
N TYR A 13 -27.80 -48.81 16.60
CA TYR A 13 -29.19 -48.48 17.01
C TYR A 13 -29.89 -47.62 15.97
N LYS A 14 -30.90 -48.27 15.43
CA LYS A 14 -31.89 -47.74 14.50
C LYS A 14 -32.92 -46.85 15.24
N ARG A 15 -33.37 -45.84 14.52
CA ARG A 15 -34.72 -45.29 14.41
C ARG A 15 -35.52 -45.06 15.69
N GLN A 16 -35.92 -43.78 15.80
CA GLN A 16 -37.36 -43.52 16.06
C GLN A 16 -37.80 -42.21 15.42
N VAL A 17 -38.65 -42.34 14.42
CA VAL A 17 -39.47 -41.25 13.84
C VAL A 17 -40.62 -41.01 14.81
N LEU A 18 -40.76 -39.82 15.29
CA LEU A 18 -41.98 -39.33 15.94
C LEU A 18 -42.57 -38.22 15.10
N VAL A 19 -43.61 -38.55 14.38
CA VAL A 19 -44.53 -37.61 13.73
C VAL A 19 -45.44 -37.07 14.82
N GLY A 20 -45.29 -35.76 15.11
CA GLY A 20 -46.21 -35.00 15.95
C GLY A 20 -46.77 -33.84 15.14
N ALA A 21 -47.94 -34.04 14.54
CA ALA A 21 -48.71 -32.96 13.95
C ALA A 21 -49.33 -32.10 15.08
N PHE A 22 -48.92 -30.84 15.18
CA PHE A 22 -49.70 -29.81 15.86
C PHE A 22 -49.92 -28.64 14.91
N ALA A 23 -51.13 -28.50 14.47
CA ALA A 23 -51.66 -27.29 13.86
C ALA A 23 -51.75 -26.22 14.95
N GLY A 24 -51.16 -25.07 14.70
CA GLY A 24 -51.22 -23.92 15.62
C GLY A 24 -50.84 -22.62 14.91
N CYS A 25 -51.81 -21.89 14.46
CA CYS A 25 -51.96 -20.45 14.26
C CYS A 25 -50.77 -19.60 13.89
N GLY A 26 -50.97 -18.89 12.81
CA GLY A 26 -50.16 -17.82 12.22
C GLY A 26 -49.52 -16.82 13.19
N ALA A 27 -48.21 -16.79 13.13
CA ALA A 27 -47.46 -15.60 13.37
C ALA A 27 -46.72 -15.29 12.04
N LYS A 28 -47.07 -14.16 11.41
CA LYS A 28 -46.26 -13.59 10.33
C LYS A 28 -44.85 -13.41 10.90
N LYS A 29 -43.92 -14.32 10.56
CA LYS A 29 -42.50 -14.04 10.66
C LYS A 29 -42.23 -12.95 9.62
N ASP A 30 -42.02 -11.76 10.11
CA ASP A 30 -41.35 -10.68 9.39
C ASP A 30 -39.96 -11.21 9.03
N SER A 31 -39.85 -11.81 7.85
CA SER A 31 -38.59 -12.19 7.27
C SER A 31 -37.93 -10.91 6.73
N GLY A 32 -37.47 -10.08 7.67
CA GLY A 32 -36.50 -9.05 7.35
C GLY A 32 -35.30 -9.76 6.75
N ASP A 33 -35.16 -9.68 5.43
CA ASP A 33 -33.97 -10.06 4.67
C ASP A 33 -32.78 -9.34 5.29
N LYS A 34 -32.13 -9.94 6.28
CA LYS A 34 -30.80 -9.52 6.71
C LYS A 34 -29.89 -9.82 5.54
N LYS A 35 -29.71 -8.84 4.67
CA LYS A 35 -28.67 -8.86 3.62
C LYS A 35 -27.39 -9.29 4.30
N GLU A 36 -26.89 -10.47 3.97
CA GLU A 36 -25.63 -11.00 4.51
C GLU A 36 -24.53 -10.00 4.18
N THR A 37 -23.93 -9.42 5.21
CA THR A 37 -22.89 -8.38 5.05
C THR A 37 -21.65 -9.08 4.53
N LYS A 38 -21.23 -8.76 3.30
CA LYS A 38 -20.05 -9.31 2.68
C LYS A 38 -18.81 -8.61 3.25
N LYS A 39 -17.80 -9.39 3.64
CA LYS A 39 -16.56 -8.88 4.22
C LYS A 39 -15.50 -8.66 3.13
N ILE A 40 -14.73 -7.58 3.24
CA ILE A 40 -13.53 -7.30 2.45
C ILE A 40 -12.37 -7.11 3.43
N VAL A 41 -11.31 -7.90 3.27
CA VAL A 41 -10.06 -7.79 4.06
C VAL A 41 -9.00 -7.10 3.20
N ILE A 42 -8.53 -5.92 3.63
CA ILE A 42 -7.57 -5.11 2.87
C ILE A 42 -6.30 -4.82 3.65
N GLY A 43 -5.14 -5.01 3.00
CA GLY A 43 -3.84 -4.62 3.54
C GLY A 43 -3.49 -3.18 3.16
N ALA A 44 -2.93 -2.41 4.09
CA ALA A 44 -2.58 -1.01 3.86
C ALA A 44 -1.40 -0.57 4.73
N SER A 45 -0.66 0.48 4.30
CA SER A 45 0.23 1.21 5.21
C SER A 45 -0.59 2.03 6.21
N PRO A 46 -0.08 2.28 7.43
CA PRO A 46 -0.84 2.99 8.48
C PRO A 46 -1.34 4.36 8.04
N SER A 47 -0.47 5.19 7.46
CA SER A 47 -0.80 6.53 6.93
C SER A 47 -0.16 6.72 5.56
N PRO A 48 -0.85 7.32 4.58
CA PRO A 48 -2.23 7.82 4.63
C PRO A 48 -3.28 6.73 4.34
N HIS A 49 -2.89 5.55 3.89
CA HIS A 49 -3.73 4.53 3.26
C HIS A 49 -4.81 3.98 4.22
N ALA A 50 -4.43 3.47 5.40
CA ALA A 50 -5.40 2.97 6.37
C ALA A 50 -6.31 4.09 6.89
N ASP A 51 -5.80 5.31 7.03
CA ASP A 51 -6.63 6.46 7.42
C ASP A 51 -7.70 6.78 6.37
N ILE A 52 -7.35 6.75 5.09
CA ILE A 52 -8.28 6.93 3.97
C ILE A 52 -9.32 5.80 3.96
N LEU A 53 -8.88 4.55 4.15
CA LEU A 53 -9.77 3.39 4.22
C LEU A 53 -10.76 3.47 5.39
N LYS A 54 -10.37 4.03 6.53
CA LYS A 54 -11.28 4.25 7.69
C LYS A 54 -12.44 5.17 7.31
N VAL A 55 -12.19 6.15 6.42
CA VAL A 55 -13.26 7.01 5.88
C VAL A 55 -14.11 6.26 4.86
N ALA A 56 -13.48 5.57 3.91
CA ALA A 56 -14.16 4.78 2.88
C ALA A 56 -15.04 3.64 3.47
N LYS A 57 -14.67 3.11 4.64
CA LYS A 57 -15.44 2.08 5.38
C LYS A 57 -16.90 2.47 5.59
N LYS A 58 -17.17 3.77 5.83
CA LYS A 58 -18.55 4.26 6.03
C LYS A 58 -19.37 4.17 4.74
N GLU A 59 -18.76 4.47 3.59
CA GLU A 59 -19.41 4.38 2.28
C GLU A 59 -19.65 2.92 1.90
N LEU A 60 -18.66 2.04 2.12
CA LEU A 60 -18.78 0.60 1.87
C LEU A 60 -19.92 -0.05 2.70
N LYS A 61 -20.09 0.37 3.94
CA LYS A 61 -21.19 -0.14 4.80
C LYS A 61 -22.56 0.15 4.21
N LYS A 62 -22.75 1.30 3.55
CA LYS A 62 -24.02 1.63 2.88
C LYS A 62 -24.32 0.68 1.71
N GLU A 63 -23.29 0.13 1.09
CA GLU A 63 -23.39 -0.84 -0.01
C GLU A 63 -23.45 -2.31 0.47
N GLY A 64 -23.48 -2.56 1.78
CA GLY A 64 -23.58 -3.90 2.36
C GLY A 64 -22.25 -4.62 2.52
N TYR A 65 -21.14 -3.88 2.55
CA TYR A 65 -19.82 -4.45 2.79
C TYR A 65 -19.25 -4.04 4.14
N GLU A 66 -18.61 -4.99 4.83
CA GLU A 66 -17.79 -4.76 6.00
C GLU A 66 -16.32 -4.72 5.59
N LEU A 67 -15.59 -3.67 5.96
CA LEU A 67 -14.16 -3.53 5.67
C LEU A 67 -13.33 -3.87 6.91
N GLU A 68 -12.47 -4.88 6.79
CA GLU A 68 -11.38 -5.16 7.74
C GLU A 68 -10.07 -4.63 7.17
N ILE A 69 -9.36 -3.78 7.93
CA ILE A 69 -8.09 -3.18 7.52
C ILE A 69 -6.98 -3.85 8.32
N LYS A 70 -6.01 -4.44 7.62
CA LYS A 70 -4.76 -4.96 8.19
C LYS A 70 -3.62 -4.02 7.85
N GLU A 71 -2.98 -3.44 8.87
CA GLU A 71 -1.89 -2.49 8.68
C GLU A 71 -0.54 -3.22 8.58
N TYR A 72 0.31 -2.78 7.64
CA TYR A 72 1.65 -3.30 7.38
C TYR A 72 2.67 -2.15 7.35
N SER A 73 3.83 -2.38 7.94
CA SER A 73 4.90 -1.36 8.05
C SER A 73 5.96 -1.45 6.94
N ASP A 74 5.84 -2.42 6.02
CA ASP A 74 6.76 -2.62 4.90
C ASP A 74 6.00 -2.81 3.57
N TYR A 75 6.74 -2.82 2.46
CA TYR A 75 6.14 -2.93 1.13
C TYR A 75 6.09 -4.37 0.56
N VAL A 76 6.66 -5.35 1.25
CA VAL A 76 6.73 -6.74 0.78
C VAL A 76 5.53 -7.56 1.26
N GLN A 77 5.24 -7.47 2.56
CA GLN A 77 4.21 -8.29 3.19
C GLN A 77 2.80 -8.09 2.62
N PRO A 78 2.31 -6.86 2.30
CA PRO A 78 0.95 -6.70 1.77
C PRO A 78 0.74 -7.41 0.44
N ASN A 79 1.75 -7.43 -0.44
CA ASN A 79 1.67 -8.15 -1.72
C ASN A 79 1.76 -9.66 -1.50
N THR A 80 2.61 -10.12 -0.59
CA THR A 80 2.72 -11.55 -0.25
C THR A 80 1.41 -12.07 0.33
N ALA A 81 0.80 -11.33 1.26
CA ALA A 81 -0.47 -11.68 1.88
C ALA A 81 -1.65 -11.64 0.88
N LEU A 82 -1.61 -10.73 -0.09
CA LEU A 82 -2.61 -10.70 -1.17
C LEU A 82 -2.46 -11.90 -2.11
N GLU A 83 -1.23 -12.24 -2.50
CA GLU A 83 -0.98 -13.39 -3.38
C GLU A 83 -1.33 -14.71 -2.69
N SER A 84 -1.08 -14.87 -1.39
CA SER A 84 -1.47 -16.07 -0.62
C SER A 84 -2.99 -16.19 -0.43
N GLY A 85 -3.74 -15.09 -0.53
CA GLY A 85 -5.19 -15.06 -0.32
C GLY A 85 -5.59 -14.71 1.12
N ASP A 86 -4.66 -14.22 1.95
CA ASP A 86 -4.95 -13.71 3.29
C ASP A 86 -5.59 -12.32 3.28
N LEU A 87 -5.59 -11.68 2.10
CA LEU A 87 -6.22 -10.41 1.78
C LEU A 87 -7.04 -10.54 0.50
N ASP A 88 -8.13 -9.78 0.40
CA ASP A 88 -8.91 -9.61 -0.83
C ASP A 88 -8.32 -8.50 -1.72
N ALA A 89 -7.69 -7.49 -1.11
CA ALA A 89 -7.05 -6.37 -1.77
C ALA A 89 -5.89 -5.82 -0.94
N ASN A 90 -5.04 -5.00 -1.56
CA ASN A 90 -4.17 -4.10 -0.82
C ASN A 90 -4.17 -2.68 -1.41
N TYR A 91 -3.78 -1.71 -0.58
CA TYR A 91 -3.70 -0.31 -0.94
C TYR A 91 -2.56 0.33 -0.15
N PHE A 92 -1.37 0.44 -0.79
CA PHE A 92 -0.14 0.96 -0.17
C PHE A 92 0.92 1.36 -1.19
N GLN A 93 0.75 1.02 -2.47
CA GLN A 93 1.80 1.01 -3.48
C GLN A 93 1.40 1.75 -4.75
N HIS A 94 2.38 2.30 -5.45
CA HIS A 94 2.19 2.81 -6.79
C HIS A 94 2.34 1.69 -7.85
N LYS A 95 1.79 1.92 -9.02
CA LYS A 95 1.75 0.90 -10.09
C LYS A 95 3.13 0.38 -10.52
N PRO A 96 4.19 1.20 -10.71
CA PRO A 96 5.51 0.67 -11.05
C PRO A 96 6.06 -0.33 -10.02
N TYR A 97 5.84 -0.08 -8.71
CA TYR A 97 6.24 -1.03 -7.67
C TYR A 97 5.48 -2.36 -7.78
N LEU A 98 4.18 -2.32 -8.00
CA LEU A 98 3.35 -3.53 -8.21
C LEU A 98 3.86 -4.35 -9.40
N ASP A 99 4.16 -3.68 -10.52
CA ASP A 99 4.63 -4.35 -11.74
C ASP A 99 6.01 -5.01 -11.53
N ASP A 100 6.93 -4.30 -10.87
CA ASP A 100 8.27 -4.82 -10.55
C ASP A 100 8.21 -5.95 -9.52
N PHE A 101 7.36 -5.83 -8.49
CA PHE A 101 7.11 -6.90 -7.52
C PHE A 101 6.61 -8.19 -8.20
N ASN A 102 5.62 -8.08 -9.08
CA ASN A 102 5.12 -9.21 -9.85
C ASN A 102 6.22 -9.88 -10.66
N LYS A 103 7.07 -9.09 -11.33
CA LYS A 103 8.19 -9.60 -12.13
C LYS A 103 9.22 -10.34 -11.26
N GLN A 104 9.60 -9.76 -10.13
CA GLN A 104 10.63 -10.31 -9.25
C GLN A 104 10.13 -11.53 -8.47
N LYS A 105 8.91 -11.48 -7.95
CA LYS A 105 8.33 -12.52 -7.08
C LYS A 105 7.45 -13.51 -7.82
N LYS A 106 7.21 -13.31 -9.13
CA LYS A 106 6.33 -14.13 -9.98
C LYS A 106 4.90 -14.20 -9.44
N THR A 107 4.41 -13.08 -8.92
CA THR A 107 3.04 -12.94 -8.42
C THR A 107 2.09 -12.48 -9.53
N HIS A 108 0.77 -12.59 -9.27
CA HIS A 108 -0.29 -12.37 -10.26
C HIS A 108 -1.25 -11.26 -9.78
N LEU A 109 -0.69 -10.21 -9.23
CA LEU A 109 -1.46 -9.09 -8.70
C LEU A 109 -1.70 -8.05 -9.80
N VAL A 110 -2.88 -7.42 -9.78
CA VAL A 110 -3.28 -6.44 -10.78
C VAL A 110 -3.86 -5.20 -10.13
N SER A 111 -3.63 -4.04 -10.74
CA SER A 111 -4.26 -2.79 -10.33
C SER A 111 -5.72 -2.76 -10.72
N SER A 112 -6.61 -2.42 -9.78
CA SER A 112 -8.03 -2.18 -10.02
C SER A 112 -8.38 -0.70 -10.15
N GLY A 113 -7.46 0.20 -9.85
CA GLY A 113 -7.62 1.63 -10.02
C GLY A 113 -6.64 2.45 -9.20
N THR A 114 -6.29 3.61 -9.73
CA THR A 114 -5.49 4.63 -9.04
C THR A 114 -6.40 5.46 -8.14
N ILE A 115 -5.95 5.76 -6.95
CA ILE A 115 -6.72 6.47 -5.93
C ILE A 115 -6.13 7.85 -5.64
N HIS A 116 -4.81 7.93 -5.35
CA HIS A 116 -4.14 9.18 -4.99
C HIS A 116 -2.68 9.16 -5.42
N TYR A 117 -2.03 10.30 -5.32
CA TYR A 117 -0.60 10.47 -5.51
C TYR A 117 0.03 11.05 -4.25
N GLU A 118 1.26 10.63 -3.94
CA GLU A 118 2.08 11.18 -2.85
C GLU A 118 3.37 11.75 -3.45
N PRO A 119 3.60 13.08 -3.36
CA PRO A 119 4.86 13.68 -3.80
C PRO A 119 6.04 13.07 -3.03
N PHE A 120 7.08 12.72 -3.76
CA PHE A 120 8.35 12.31 -3.19
C PHE A 120 9.13 13.54 -2.72
N GLY A 121 9.78 13.47 -1.58
CA GLY A 121 10.50 14.61 -1.01
C GLY A 121 11.95 14.33 -0.67
N ILE A 122 12.80 15.36 -0.82
CA ILE A 122 14.16 15.38 -0.26
C ILE A 122 14.09 16.05 1.10
N PHE A 123 14.42 15.34 2.15
CA PHE A 123 14.34 15.85 3.53
C PHE A 123 15.72 16.15 4.11
N PRO A 124 15.82 17.19 4.97
CA PRO A 124 17.07 17.54 5.62
C PRO A 124 17.44 16.52 6.70
N GLY A 125 18.68 16.07 6.65
CA GLY A 125 19.33 15.35 7.73
C GLY A 125 20.26 16.28 8.52
N LYS A 126 21.58 16.00 8.48
CA LYS A 126 22.62 16.88 9.04
C LYS A 126 22.70 18.20 8.28
N THR A 127 22.52 18.17 6.96
CA THR A 127 22.55 19.37 6.10
C THR A 127 21.14 19.92 5.90
N LYS A 128 20.96 21.23 6.10
CA LYS A 128 19.66 21.88 6.18
C LYS A 128 19.19 22.55 4.90
N THR A 129 20.03 22.64 3.88
CA THR A 129 19.68 23.16 2.54
C THR A 129 20.49 22.45 1.46
N LEU A 130 19.94 22.32 0.24
CA LEU A 130 20.67 21.69 -0.88
C LEU A 130 21.95 22.44 -1.24
N LYS A 131 21.96 23.77 -1.07
CA LYS A 131 23.16 24.62 -1.33
C LYS A 131 24.30 24.33 -0.35
N ALA A 132 23.99 23.95 0.89
CA ALA A 132 24.98 23.68 1.93
C ALA A 132 25.60 22.28 1.85
N LEU A 133 25.15 21.42 0.91
CA LEU A 133 25.74 20.11 0.70
C LEU A 133 27.23 20.23 0.34
N LYS A 134 28.09 19.58 1.11
CA LYS A 134 29.52 19.50 0.90
C LYS A 134 29.88 18.35 -0.06
N ASN A 135 31.11 18.39 -0.58
CA ASN A 135 31.66 17.25 -1.29
C ASN A 135 31.67 16.01 -0.38
N GLY A 136 31.30 14.85 -0.93
CA GLY A 136 31.20 13.60 -0.19
C GLY A 136 29.96 13.50 0.73
N ALA A 137 29.01 14.47 0.65
CA ALA A 137 27.80 14.42 1.48
C ALA A 137 27.00 13.14 1.22
N THR A 138 26.42 12.58 2.28
CA THR A 138 25.68 11.32 2.25
C THR A 138 24.22 11.56 1.91
N VAL A 139 23.71 10.85 0.92
CA VAL A 139 22.30 10.89 0.47
C VAL A 139 21.68 9.52 0.62
N ALA A 140 20.68 9.37 1.52
CA ALA A 140 19.92 8.13 1.61
C ALA A 140 18.80 8.09 0.57
N VAL A 141 18.64 6.95 -0.10
CA VAL A 141 17.59 6.68 -1.07
C VAL A 141 16.98 5.30 -0.80
N PRO A 142 15.72 5.02 -1.21
CA PRO A 142 15.16 3.66 -1.12
C PRO A 142 15.99 2.64 -1.92
N ASN A 143 16.02 1.40 -1.45
CA ASN A 143 16.80 0.32 -2.04
C ASN A 143 16.01 -0.58 -2.99
N ASP A 144 14.71 -0.35 -3.16
CA ASP A 144 13.92 -1.06 -4.16
C ASP A 144 14.04 -0.36 -5.53
N THR A 145 14.03 -1.16 -6.60
CA THR A 145 14.31 -0.73 -7.96
C THR A 145 13.55 0.54 -8.37
N THR A 146 12.26 0.59 -8.08
CA THR A 146 11.38 1.65 -8.60
C THR A 146 11.46 2.93 -7.78
N ASN A 147 11.61 2.83 -6.46
CA ASN A 147 11.78 4.00 -5.60
C ASN A 147 13.22 4.54 -5.63
N GLU A 148 14.26 3.68 -5.81
CA GLU A 148 15.63 4.16 -6.09
C GLU A 148 15.65 5.01 -7.36
N ALA A 149 15.11 4.48 -8.47
CA ALA A 149 15.05 5.19 -9.72
C ALA A 149 14.32 6.54 -9.58
N ARG A 150 13.18 6.55 -8.90
CA ARG A 150 12.39 7.75 -8.61
C ARG A 150 13.19 8.77 -7.80
N ALA A 151 13.93 8.31 -6.77
CA ALA A 151 14.76 9.16 -5.94
C ALA A 151 15.92 9.79 -6.75
N LEU A 152 16.57 9.00 -7.59
CA LEU A 152 17.65 9.49 -8.45
C LEU A 152 17.16 10.50 -9.48
N LEU A 153 15.97 10.29 -10.05
CA LEU A 153 15.34 11.26 -10.95
C LEU A 153 15.06 12.58 -10.21
N LEU A 154 14.55 12.55 -8.99
CA LEU A 154 14.33 13.76 -8.20
C LEU A 154 15.65 14.48 -7.87
N LEU A 155 16.72 13.74 -7.54
CA LEU A 155 18.05 14.33 -7.32
C LEU A 155 18.60 14.97 -8.61
N GLN A 156 18.35 14.37 -9.77
CA GLN A 156 18.70 14.95 -11.07
C GLN A 156 17.91 16.22 -11.36
N ASP A 157 16.60 16.25 -11.10
CA ASP A 157 15.77 17.44 -11.29
C ASP A 157 16.24 18.63 -10.43
N GLN A 158 16.85 18.33 -9.28
CA GLN A 158 17.49 19.34 -8.43
C GLN A 158 18.94 19.71 -8.86
N GLY A 159 19.42 19.13 -9.97
CA GLY A 159 20.79 19.39 -10.49
C GLY A 159 21.91 18.84 -9.60
N LEU A 160 21.61 17.91 -8.70
CA LEU A 160 22.58 17.30 -7.79
C LEU A 160 23.42 16.22 -8.46
N ILE A 161 22.81 15.47 -9.38
CA ILE A 161 23.45 14.41 -10.20
C ILE A 161 22.93 14.50 -11.63
N LYS A 162 23.57 13.76 -12.54
CA LYS A 162 23.06 13.49 -13.88
C LYS A 162 23.07 11.99 -14.13
N LEU A 163 21.95 11.46 -14.60
CA LEU A 163 21.81 10.07 -15.01
C LEU A 163 22.16 9.95 -16.51
N LYS A 164 22.58 8.76 -16.92
CA LYS A 164 22.74 8.45 -18.34
C LYS A 164 21.40 8.59 -19.09
N ASP A 165 21.45 8.95 -20.34
CA ASP A 165 20.25 9.07 -21.16
C ASP A 165 19.50 7.73 -21.23
N GLY A 166 18.18 7.81 -21.07
CA GLY A 166 17.30 6.64 -21.12
C GLY A 166 17.29 5.75 -19.87
N ALA A 167 17.95 6.11 -18.75
CA ALA A 167 17.93 5.34 -17.51
C ALA A 167 16.48 5.18 -16.95
N GLY A 168 15.68 6.25 -17.00
CA GLY A 168 14.25 6.23 -16.72
C GLY A 168 13.88 5.60 -15.36
N LEU A 169 12.77 4.85 -15.37
CA LEU A 169 12.16 4.28 -14.15
C LEU A 169 12.91 3.06 -13.57
N THR A 170 14.05 2.71 -14.16
CA THR A 170 14.93 1.60 -13.70
C THR A 170 16.34 2.08 -13.39
N ALA A 171 16.54 3.40 -13.28
CA ALA A 171 17.81 3.99 -12.94
C ALA A 171 18.34 3.46 -11.60
N THR A 172 19.63 3.19 -11.55
CA THR A 172 20.36 2.83 -10.34
C THR A 172 21.53 3.80 -10.12
N LYS A 173 22.13 3.80 -8.95
CA LYS A 173 23.33 4.65 -8.71
C LYS A 173 24.48 4.41 -9.71
N LYS A 174 24.51 3.24 -10.41
CA LYS A 174 25.49 2.94 -11.47
C LYS A 174 25.24 3.73 -12.75
N ASP A 175 24.06 4.29 -12.90
CA ASP A 175 23.63 5.07 -14.05
C ASP A 175 23.96 6.57 -13.88
N ILE A 176 24.54 6.97 -12.75
CA ILE A 176 25.01 8.34 -12.50
C ILE A 176 26.27 8.59 -13.35
N VAL A 177 26.15 9.51 -14.31
CA VAL A 177 27.27 9.90 -15.19
C VAL A 177 27.95 11.21 -14.77
N GLU A 178 27.26 12.02 -13.94
CA GLU A 178 27.84 13.25 -13.36
C GLU A 178 27.38 13.38 -11.90
N ASN A 179 28.36 13.62 -11.03
CA ASN A 179 28.17 13.81 -9.61
C ASN A 179 29.20 14.84 -9.10
N LYS A 180 28.95 16.12 -9.37
CA LYS A 180 29.90 17.23 -9.13
C LYS A 180 30.35 17.39 -7.68
N LYS A 181 29.53 16.88 -6.74
CA LYS A 181 29.82 16.96 -5.31
C LYS A 181 30.25 15.62 -4.71
N ASP A 182 30.52 14.61 -5.53
CA ASP A 182 30.87 13.27 -5.05
C ASP A 182 29.91 12.74 -3.99
N LEU A 183 28.61 13.00 -4.17
CA LEU A 183 27.58 12.58 -3.23
C LEU A 183 27.62 11.06 -3.03
N ALA A 184 27.67 10.63 -1.77
CA ALA A 184 27.68 9.22 -1.40
C ALA A 184 26.22 8.70 -1.31
N ILE A 185 25.74 8.07 -2.38
CA ILE A 185 24.37 7.50 -2.43
C ILE A 185 24.34 6.21 -1.61
N LYS A 186 23.48 6.20 -0.58
CA LYS A 186 23.24 5.05 0.31
C LYS A 186 21.83 4.52 0.10
N GLU A 187 21.75 3.30 -0.41
CA GLU A 187 20.50 2.56 -0.57
C GLU A 187 20.09 1.97 0.78
N ILE A 188 18.92 2.35 1.26
CA ILE A 188 18.36 1.94 2.56
C ILE A 188 16.92 1.47 2.33
N GLU A 189 16.47 0.46 3.06
CA GLU A 189 15.06 0.08 3.06
C GLU A 189 14.16 1.29 3.33
N ALA A 190 13.15 1.51 2.48
CA ALA A 190 12.34 2.73 2.50
C ALA A 190 11.75 3.04 3.89
N ALA A 191 11.28 2.01 4.61
CA ALA A 191 10.74 2.15 5.97
C ALA A 191 11.78 2.64 7.01
N GLN A 192 13.07 2.47 6.74
CA GLN A 192 14.15 2.85 7.66
C GLN A 192 14.70 4.25 7.37
N ILE A 193 14.44 4.82 6.20
CA ILE A 193 15.01 6.11 5.79
C ILE A 193 14.67 7.24 6.78
N PRO A 194 13.43 7.43 7.26
CA PRO A 194 13.13 8.52 8.20
C PRO A 194 13.97 8.46 9.47
N ARG A 195 14.26 7.25 9.95
CA ARG A 195 15.10 7.05 11.16
C ARG A 195 16.57 7.36 10.91
N SER A 196 17.02 7.21 9.66
CA SER A 196 18.42 7.47 9.25
C SER A 196 18.74 8.95 9.04
N LEU A 197 17.73 9.86 9.04
CA LEU A 197 17.92 11.29 8.77
C LEU A 197 19.00 11.93 9.63
N LYS A 198 19.12 11.54 10.91
CA LYS A 198 20.16 12.04 11.83
C LYS A 198 21.58 11.59 11.43
N ASP A 199 21.72 10.53 10.63
CA ASP A 199 22.98 9.87 10.30
C ASP A 199 23.48 10.22 8.88
N VAL A 200 22.63 10.85 8.05
CA VAL A 200 22.93 11.26 6.66
C VAL A 200 22.80 12.77 6.49
N ASP A 201 23.32 13.31 5.40
CA ASP A 201 23.21 14.75 5.11
C ASP A 201 21.82 15.12 4.63
N ILE A 202 21.27 14.36 3.71
CA ILE A 202 19.88 14.46 3.23
C ILE A 202 19.35 13.05 2.92
N ALA A 203 18.04 12.93 2.81
CA ALA A 203 17.41 11.68 2.37
C ALA A 203 16.21 11.94 1.47
N VAL A 204 15.97 11.03 0.52
CA VAL A 204 14.76 11.00 -0.29
C VAL A 204 13.78 10.02 0.34
N VAL A 205 12.60 10.48 0.72
CA VAL A 205 11.65 9.72 1.54
C VAL A 205 10.30 9.61 0.86
N ASN A 206 9.73 8.41 0.84
CA ASN A 206 8.36 8.16 0.37
C ASN A 206 7.33 8.89 1.23
N GLY A 207 6.24 9.38 0.59
CA GLY A 207 5.23 10.20 1.23
C GLY A 207 4.61 9.56 2.48
N ASN A 208 4.20 8.29 2.40
CA ASN A 208 3.64 7.57 3.53
C ASN A 208 4.61 7.47 4.72
N TYR A 209 5.89 7.14 4.49
CA TYR A 209 6.89 7.05 5.54
C TYR A 209 7.28 8.41 6.11
N ALA A 210 7.23 9.48 5.30
CA ALA A 210 7.37 10.82 5.79
C ALA A 210 6.22 11.19 6.75
N LEU A 211 4.97 10.93 6.36
CA LEU A 211 3.78 11.16 7.19
C LEU A 211 3.81 10.34 8.49
N GLU A 212 4.18 9.08 8.43
CA GLU A 212 4.33 8.20 9.61
C GLU A 212 5.41 8.71 10.58
N ALA A 213 6.45 9.36 10.07
CA ALA A 213 7.50 10.01 10.85
C ALA A 213 7.14 11.43 11.33
N GLY A 214 5.92 11.92 11.04
CA GLY A 214 5.48 13.26 11.38
C GLY A 214 6.05 14.36 10.50
N LEU A 215 6.66 14.01 9.36
CA LEU A 215 7.19 14.95 8.38
C LEU A 215 6.11 15.33 7.35
N LYS A 216 6.11 16.59 6.94
CA LYS A 216 5.20 17.11 5.91
C LYS A 216 6.00 17.52 4.68
N VAL A 217 5.76 16.83 3.56
CA VAL A 217 6.50 17.06 2.32
C VAL A 217 6.45 18.52 1.86
N ASN A 218 5.31 19.18 2.01
CA ASN A 218 5.09 20.58 1.63
C ASN A 218 5.69 21.62 2.60
N LYS A 219 6.21 21.21 3.77
CA LYS A 219 6.77 22.12 4.80
C LYS A 219 8.21 21.78 5.16
N ASP A 220 8.51 20.48 5.29
CA ASP A 220 9.77 20.02 5.86
C ASP A 220 10.76 19.56 4.79
N ALA A 221 10.31 19.28 3.55
CA ALA A 221 11.18 18.90 2.47
C ALA A 221 11.98 20.08 1.91
N LEU A 222 13.21 19.82 1.51
CA LEU A 222 14.09 20.76 0.81
C LEU A 222 13.71 20.93 -0.66
N ALA A 223 13.15 19.89 -1.24
CA ALA A 223 12.59 19.83 -2.59
C ALA A 223 11.59 18.68 -2.69
N THR A 224 10.65 18.78 -3.61
CA THR A 224 9.61 17.78 -3.86
C THR A 224 9.49 17.54 -5.36
N GLU A 225 8.93 16.41 -5.74
CA GLU A 225 8.42 16.23 -7.10
C GLU A 225 7.36 17.26 -7.43
N ASP A 226 7.40 17.75 -8.66
CA ASP A 226 6.33 18.61 -9.17
C ASP A 226 5.05 17.78 -9.38
N ALA A 227 3.91 18.31 -8.91
CA ALA A 227 2.60 17.68 -9.07
C ALA A 227 2.19 17.47 -10.54
N ASP A 228 2.68 18.29 -11.45
CA ASP A 228 2.46 18.18 -12.90
C ASP A 228 3.51 17.32 -13.62
N SER A 229 4.49 16.80 -12.89
CA SER A 229 5.57 15.99 -13.43
C SER A 229 5.09 14.67 -14.02
N ILE A 230 5.94 14.05 -14.85
CA ILE A 230 5.75 12.67 -15.31
C ILE A 230 5.69 11.72 -14.10
N GLY A 231 6.42 12.05 -13.02
CA GLY A 231 6.39 11.32 -11.76
C GLY A 231 4.98 11.25 -11.14
N ALA A 232 4.28 12.37 -11.03
CA ALA A 232 2.92 12.41 -10.48
C ALA A 232 1.95 11.48 -11.25
N LYS A 233 2.05 11.45 -12.58
CA LYS A 233 1.22 10.59 -13.44
C LYS A 233 1.62 9.11 -13.36
N THR A 234 2.87 8.83 -13.11
CA THR A 234 3.43 7.46 -13.11
C THR A 234 3.26 6.76 -11.77
N TYR A 235 3.48 7.49 -10.67
CA TYR A 235 3.55 6.92 -9.31
C TYR A 235 2.24 7.05 -8.52
N GLY A 236 1.09 7.07 -9.23
CA GLY A 236 -0.21 7.01 -8.57
C GLY A 236 -0.37 5.72 -7.75
N ASN A 237 -0.85 5.87 -6.52
CA ASN A 237 -1.14 4.78 -5.60
C ASN A 237 -2.40 4.04 -6.02
N VAL A 238 -2.32 2.71 -6.08
CA VAL A 238 -3.37 1.85 -6.61
C VAL A 238 -3.94 0.91 -5.56
N VAL A 239 -5.19 0.51 -5.75
CA VAL A 239 -5.73 -0.70 -5.13
C VAL A 239 -5.33 -1.88 -6.01
N ALA A 240 -4.65 -2.85 -5.42
CA ALA A 240 -4.32 -4.11 -6.08
C ALA A 240 -5.19 -5.26 -5.57
N VAL A 241 -5.48 -6.19 -6.46
CA VAL A 241 -6.21 -7.45 -6.20
C VAL A 241 -5.52 -8.60 -6.93
N LYS A 242 -5.87 -9.84 -6.61
CA LYS A 242 -5.44 -10.99 -7.45
C LYS A 242 -6.08 -10.90 -8.82
N LYS A 243 -5.34 -11.31 -9.85
CA LYS A 243 -5.83 -11.38 -11.23
C LYS A 243 -7.12 -12.18 -11.31
N GLY A 244 -8.13 -11.62 -11.96
CA GLY A 244 -9.48 -12.18 -12.07
C GLY A 244 -10.48 -11.55 -11.10
N ASN A 245 -10.02 -10.82 -10.07
CA ASN A 245 -10.90 -10.16 -9.09
C ASN A 245 -11.14 -8.67 -9.39
N GLU A 246 -10.60 -8.14 -10.49
CA GLU A 246 -10.63 -6.70 -10.82
C GLU A 246 -12.06 -6.16 -11.01
N LYS A 247 -12.96 -7.01 -11.44
CA LYS A 247 -14.34 -6.66 -11.81
C LYS A 247 -15.40 -7.24 -10.87
N THR A 248 -15.01 -7.81 -9.75
CA THR A 248 -15.98 -8.29 -8.75
C THR A 248 -16.78 -7.12 -8.17
N ASP A 249 -17.98 -7.38 -7.68
CA ASP A 249 -18.81 -6.33 -7.06
C ASP A 249 -18.13 -5.74 -5.83
N ALA A 250 -17.41 -6.56 -5.04
CA ALA A 250 -16.63 -6.10 -3.90
C ALA A 250 -15.53 -5.11 -4.31
N THR A 251 -14.75 -5.45 -5.36
CA THR A 251 -13.70 -4.57 -5.87
C THR A 251 -14.27 -3.26 -6.42
N LYS A 252 -15.37 -3.34 -7.19
CA LYS A 252 -16.05 -2.13 -7.71
C LYS A 252 -16.56 -1.24 -6.57
N ALA A 253 -17.19 -1.82 -5.55
CA ALA A 253 -17.67 -1.09 -4.38
C ALA A 253 -16.51 -0.41 -3.63
N LEU A 254 -15.38 -1.12 -3.44
CA LEU A 254 -14.18 -0.59 -2.80
C LEU A 254 -13.61 0.62 -3.56
N ILE A 255 -13.43 0.50 -4.88
CA ILE A 255 -12.94 1.59 -5.73
C ILE A 255 -13.90 2.79 -5.69
N LYS A 256 -15.21 2.55 -5.81
CA LYS A 256 -16.22 3.60 -5.74
C LYS A 256 -16.19 4.34 -4.40
N ALA A 257 -16.07 3.62 -3.30
CA ALA A 257 -15.98 4.20 -1.95
C ALA A 257 -14.72 5.06 -1.80
N LEU A 258 -13.56 4.56 -2.25
CA LEU A 258 -12.29 5.29 -2.20
C LEU A 258 -12.27 6.54 -3.09
N LYS A 259 -13.02 6.56 -4.20
CA LYS A 259 -13.14 7.70 -5.11
C LYS A 259 -14.30 8.63 -4.79
N SER A 260 -15.01 8.42 -3.70
CA SER A 260 -16.14 9.26 -3.29
C SER A 260 -15.68 10.68 -2.93
N ASP A 261 -16.60 11.65 -3.08
CA ASP A 261 -16.33 13.04 -2.71
C ASP A 261 -16.02 13.18 -1.21
N THR A 262 -16.61 12.34 -0.35
CA THR A 262 -16.30 12.27 1.08
C THR A 262 -14.82 11.94 1.30
N VAL A 263 -14.28 10.96 0.59
CA VAL A 263 -12.87 10.55 0.71
C VAL A 263 -11.95 11.63 0.13
N LYS A 264 -12.27 12.17 -1.05
CA LYS A 264 -11.48 13.27 -1.67
C LYS A 264 -11.41 14.48 -0.75
N LYS A 265 -12.56 14.89 -0.19
CA LYS A 265 -12.60 16.00 0.76
C LYS A 265 -11.72 15.73 1.98
N TYR A 266 -11.80 14.52 2.55
CA TYR A 266 -10.97 14.13 3.68
C TYR A 266 -9.47 14.21 3.35
N ILE A 267 -9.06 13.71 2.17
CA ILE A 267 -7.66 13.78 1.74
C ILE A 267 -7.19 15.23 1.66
N ASN A 268 -7.95 16.09 0.98
CA ASN A 268 -7.60 17.50 0.83
C ASN A 268 -7.51 18.22 2.18
N ASP A 269 -8.49 18.02 3.06
CA ASP A 269 -8.56 18.71 4.36
C ASP A 269 -7.43 18.25 5.31
N LYS A 270 -7.09 16.95 5.28
CA LYS A 270 -6.13 16.38 6.24
C LYS A 270 -4.68 16.55 5.80
N TYR A 271 -4.39 16.35 4.52
CA TYR A 271 -3.01 16.20 4.06
C TYR A 271 -2.44 17.44 3.38
N ASP A 272 -3.28 18.45 3.05
CA ASP A 272 -2.85 19.78 2.58
C ASP A 272 -1.80 19.69 1.43
N GLY A 273 -2.06 18.83 0.43
CA GLY A 273 -1.18 18.59 -0.73
C GLY A 273 -0.07 17.54 -0.51
N ALA A 274 0.14 17.03 0.71
CA ALA A 274 1.06 15.89 0.92
C ALA A 274 0.48 14.57 0.38
N VAL A 275 -0.83 14.53 0.14
CA VAL A 275 -1.56 13.47 -0.55
C VAL A 275 -2.55 14.13 -1.50
N VAL A 276 -2.54 13.77 -2.78
CA VAL A 276 -3.34 14.38 -3.85
C VAL A 276 -4.31 13.34 -4.40
N PRO A 277 -5.65 13.51 -4.25
CA PRO A 277 -6.66 12.55 -4.69
C PRO A 277 -6.87 12.50 -6.21
#